data_8ac58c07787e6684cd70253f57f5ac69
#
_entry.id   8ac58c07787e6684cd70253f57f5ac69
#
_cell.length_a   1.000
_cell.length_b   1.000
_cell.length_c   1.000
_cell.angle_alpha   90.00
_cell.angle_beta   90.00
_cell.angle_gamma   90.00
#
_symmetry.space_group_name_H-M   'P 1'
#
loop_
_entity.id
_entity.type
_entity.pdbx_description
1 polymer ?
#
loop_
_entity_poly.entity_id
_entity_poly.type
_entity_poly.pdbx_seq_one_letter_code
_entity_poly.pdbx_strand_id
1 'polypeptide(L)'
;MKVLVATEKPFAAAAVKGIREIVEQAGLEFALLEKYSSPSELIAAVADATALIVRSDKVTAEVIAAAPSLKIVVRAGAGYDNLDLEACSKAGVVAMNTPGQNSNAVAELAIAMMIYMSRGQFTPATGSEIQGKTLGIQAFGNVGRLVGS
;
A
#
# COMPACT_ATOMS: atom_id res chain seq x y z
N MET A 1 -0.43 -0.24 -24.41
CA MET A 1 0.03 -0.72 -23.08
C MET A 1 -1.06 -0.41 -22.08
N LYS A 2 -1.44 -1.41 -21.27
CA LYS A 2 -2.55 -1.31 -20.31
C LYS A 2 -2.01 -1.23 -18.88
N VAL A 3 -2.49 -0.24 -18.13
CA VAL A 3 -2.25 -0.08 -16.69
C VAL A 3 -3.50 -0.53 -15.95
N LEU A 4 -3.40 -1.62 -15.22
CA LEU A 4 -4.47 -2.13 -14.37
C LEU A 4 -4.27 -1.63 -12.93
N VAL A 5 -5.26 -0.95 -12.38
CA VAL A 5 -5.39 -0.72 -10.95
C VAL A 5 -6.30 -1.78 -10.37
N ALA A 6 -5.79 -2.62 -9.47
CA ALA A 6 -6.56 -3.71 -8.88
C ALA A 6 -6.53 -3.63 -7.35
N THR A 7 -7.69 -3.64 -6.71
CA THR A 7 -7.80 -3.64 -5.25
C THR A 7 -9.15 -4.16 -4.74
N GLU A 8 -9.10 -5.09 -3.78
CA GLU A 8 -10.30 -5.55 -3.06
C GLU A 8 -10.94 -4.39 -2.28
N LYS A 9 -10.11 -3.57 -1.63
CA LYS A 9 -10.54 -2.39 -0.87
C LYS A 9 -10.31 -1.14 -1.70
N PRO A 10 -11.37 -0.49 -2.22
CA PRO A 10 -11.26 0.64 -3.13
C PRO A 10 -10.33 1.73 -2.65
N PHE A 11 -9.62 2.35 -3.56
CA PHE A 11 -8.95 3.62 -3.33
C PHE A 11 -9.97 4.75 -3.16
N ALA A 12 -9.53 5.86 -2.57
CA ALA A 12 -10.32 7.09 -2.62
C ALA A 12 -10.57 7.50 -4.08
N ALA A 13 -11.79 7.92 -4.40
CA ALA A 13 -12.16 8.28 -5.78
C ALA A 13 -11.24 9.34 -6.41
N ALA A 14 -10.75 10.30 -5.61
CA ALA A 14 -9.78 11.29 -6.05
C ALA A 14 -8.44 10.66 -6.47
N ALA A 15 -7.98 9.62 -5.77
CA ALA A 15 -6.74 8.92 -6.12
C ALA A 15 -6.91 8.14 -7.44
N VAL A 16 -8.02 7.43 -7.60
CA VAL A 16 -8.33 6.72 -8.86
C VAL A 16 -8.40 7.68 -10.03
N LYS A 17 -9.07 8.85 -9.83
CA LYS A 17 -9.14 9.89 -10.86
C LYS A 17 -7.75 10.41 -11.24
N GLY A 18 -6.90 10.73 -10.26
CA GLY A 18 -5.55 11.22 -10.52
C GLY A 18 -4.67 10.18 -11.24
N ILE A 19 -4.74 8.90 -10.85
CA ILE A 19 -4.02 7.82 -11.55
C ILE A 19 -4.51 7.70 -12.99
N ARG A 20 -5.82 7.69 -13.22
CA ARG A 20 -6.43 7.64 -14.56
C ARG A 20 -5.94 8.77 -15.43
N GLU A 21 -6.02 10.01 -14.95
CA GLU A 21 -5.59 11.20 -15.71
C GLU A 21 -4.11 11.09 -16.14
N ILE A 22 -3.23 10.65 -15.23
CA ILE A 22 -1.79 10.47 -15.54
C ILE A 22 -1.60 9.38 -16.61
N VAL A 23 -2.28 8.25 -16.48
CA VAL A 23 -2.19 7.11 -17.40
C VAL A 23 -2.68 7.50 -18.79
N GLU A 24 -3.84 8.14 -18.88
CA GLU A 24 -4.46 8.57 -20.13
C GLU A 24 -3.66 9.68 -20.82
N GLN A 25 -3.12 10.64 -20.06
CA GLN A 25 -2.21 11.69 -20.59
C GLN A 25 -0.92 11.10 -21.18
N ALA A 26 -0.46 9.98 -20.63
CA ALA A 26 0.69 9.24 -21.18
C ALA A 26 0.35 8.41 -22.44
N GLY A 27 -0.90 8.46 -22.94
CA GLY A 27 -1.36 7.67 -24.07
C GLY A 27 -1.51 6.18 -23.75
N LEU A 28 -1.69 5.82 -22.49
CA LEU A 28 -1.85 4.45 -22.03
C LEU A 28 -3.31 4.14 -21.74
N GLU A 29 -3.68 2.88 -21.84
CA GLU A 29 -5.01 2.40 -21.46
C GLU A 29 -5.10 2.25 -19.93
N PHE A 30 -6.12 2.84 -19.32
CA PHE A 30 -6.44 2.67 -17.90
C PHE A 30 -7.53 1.62 -17.71
N ALA A 31 -7.29 0.67 -16.82
CA ALA A 31 -8.27 -0.30 -16.36
C ALA A 31 -8.38 -0.31 -14.84
N LEU A 32 -9.56 -0.57 -14.32
CA LEU A 32 -9.85 -0.60 -12.89
C LEU A 32 -10.59 -1.88 -12.53
N LEU A 33 -10.07 -2.62 -11.54
CA LEU A 33 -10.73 -3.75 -10.91
C LEU A 33 -10.83 -3.47 -9.41
N GLU A 34 -12.04 -3.23 -8.92
CA GLU A 34 -12.29 -2.98 -7.51
C GLU A 34 -13.31 -3.96 -6.94
N LYS A 35 -13.22 -4.18 -5.61
CA LYS A 35 -14.20 -4.99 -4.85
C LYS A 35 -14.32 -6.43 -5.35
N TYR A 36 -13.30 -6.95 -5.98
CA TYR A 36 -13.30 -8.35 -6.35
C TYR A 36 -13.21 -9.23 -5.10
N SER A 37 -13.75 -10.43 -5.18
CA SER A 37 -13.93 -11.34 -4.05
C SER A 37 -13.06 -12.59 -4.11
N SER A 38 -12.45 -12.82 -5.26
CA SER A 38 -11.61 -14.02 -5.46
C SER A 38 -10.31 -13.70 -6.19
N PRO A 39 -9.21 -14.42 -5.87
CA PRO A 39 -7.94 -14.30 -6.60
C PRO A 39 -8.07 -14.56 -8.10
N SER A 40 -9.02 -15.39 -8.53
CA SER A 40 -9.25 -15.70 -9.95
C SER A 40 -9.68 -14.49 -10.76
N GLU A 41 -10.37 -13.53 -10.16
CA GLU A 41 -10.75 -12.29 -10.82
C GLU A 41 -9.53 -11.42 -11.13
N LEU A 42 -8.59 -11.32 -10.18
CA LEU A 42 -7.32 -10.62 -10.41
C LEU A 42 -6.49 -11.32 -11.49
N ILE A 43 -6.40 -12.65 -11.43
CA ILE A 43 -5.69 -13.48 -12.41
C ILE A 43 -6.26 -13.28 -13.82
N ALA A 44 -7.59 -13.24 -13.95
CA ALA A 44 -8.23 -12.98 -15.25
C ALA A 44 -7.97 -11.54 -15.74
N ALA A 45 -8.05 -10.55 -14.84
CA ALA A 45 -7.92 -9.14 -15.20
C ALA A 45 -6.48 -8.73 -15.57
N VAL A 46 -5.46 -9.41 -15.03
CA VAL A 46 -4.06 -9.06 -15.24
C VAL A 46 -3.50 -9.62 -16.55
N ALA A 47 -4.20 -10.53 -17.22
CA ALA A 47 -3.70 -11.31 -18.35
C ALA A 47 -3.16 -10.48 -19.52
N ASP A 48 -3.71 -9.30 -19.77
CA ASP A 48 -3.29 -8.37 -20.84
C ASP A 48 -2.65 -7.08 -20.29
N ALA A 49 -2.42 -7.00 -18.97
CA ALA A 49 -1.83 -5.84 -18.34
C ALA A 49 -0.32 -5.74 -18.60
N THR A 50 0.15 -4.53 -18.85
CA THR A 50 1.58 -4.21 -18.92
C THR A 50 2.11 -3.69 -17.60
N ALA A 51 1.27 -3.00 -16.83
CA ALA A 51 1.55 -2.51 -15.48
C ALA A 51 0.40 -2.84 -14.55
N LEU A 52 0.72 -3.20 -13.31
CA LEU A 52 -0.24 -3.51 -12.26
C LEU A 52 0.01 -2.59 -11.06
N ILE A 53 -1.03 -1.89 -10.61
CA ILE A 53 -1.01 -1.12 -9.36
C ILE A 53 -1.93 -1.80 -8.36
N VAL A 54 -1.40 -2.15 -7.20
CA VAL A 54 -2.15 -2.79 -6.10
C VAL A 54 -2.01 -2.01 -4.80
N ARG A 55 -2.91 -2.26 -3.87
CA ARG A 55 -2.82 -1.71 -2.50
C ARG A 55 -2.33 -2.76 -1.51
N SER A 56 -3.23 -3.62 -1.03
CA SER A 56 -2.93 -4.69 -0.06
C SER A 56 -3.11 -6.08 -0.68
N ASP A 57 -3.44 -6.11 -1.94
CA ASP A 57 -3.77 -7.30 -2.70
C ASP A 57 -2.53 -8.15 -2.92
N LYS A 58 -2.65 -9.45 -2.78
CA LYS A 58 -1.53 -10.37 -2.94
C LYS A 58 -1.20 -10.58 -4.41
N VAL A 59 0.01 -10.24 -4.79
CA VAL A 59 0.57 -10.53 -6.11
C VAL A 59 1.46 -11.75 -5.98
N THR A 60 0.85 -12.91 -6.19
CA THR A 60 1.49 -14.23 -6.09
C THR A 60 2.19 -14.61 -7.39
N ALA A 61 2.98 -15.68 -7.35
CA ALA A 61 3.58 -16.28 -8.56
C ALA A 61 2.53 -16.62 -9.63
N GLU A 62 1.33 -17.04 -9.21
CA GLU A 62 0.22 -17.35 -10.13
C GLU A 62 -0.28 -16.10 -10.87
N VAL A 63 -0.43 -14.98 -10.15
CA VAL A 63 -0.82 -13.70 -10.75
C VAL A 63 0.22 -13.25 -11.78
N ILE A 64 1.52 -13.36 -11.44
CA ILE A 64 2.61 -12.97 -12.34
C ILE A 64 2.66 -13.90 -13.56
N ALA A 65 2.50 -15.21 -13.37
CA ALA A 65 2.49 -16.18 -14.46
C ALA A 65 1.32 -15.99 -15.44
N ALA A 66 0.17 -15.50 -14.94
CA ALA A 66 -1.01 -15.18 -15.74
C ALA A 66 -0.87 -13.91 -16.59
N ALA A 67 0.18 -13.13 -16.37
CA ALA A 67 0.39 -11.82 -16.98
C ALA A 67 1.66 -11.76 -17.87
N PRO A 68 1.66 -12.42 -19.04
CA PRO A 68 2.87 -12.56 -19.88
C PRO A 68 3.42 -11.22 -20.41
N SER A 69 2.60 -10.17 -20.45
CA SER A 69 2.99 -8.83 -20.88
C SER A 69 3.38 -7.90 -19.74
N LEU A 70 3.30 -8.36 -18.48
CA LEU A 70 3.56 -7.54 -17.30
C LEU A 70 5.03 -7.15 -17.23
N LYS A 71 5.29 -5.85 -17.03
CA LYS A 71 6.64 -5.28 -16.90
C LYS A 71 6.91 -4.73 -15.51
N ILE A 72 5.87 -4.28 -14.83
CA ILE A 72 5.98 -3.60 -13.55
C ILE A 72 4.76 -3.86 -12.66
N VAL A 73 5.03 -4.08 -11.39
CA VAL A 73 4.03 -4.07 -10.31
C VAL A 73 4.38 -2.96 -9.34
N VAL A 74 3.41 -2.10 -9.02
CA VAL A 74 3.56 -1.01 -8.06
C VAL A 74 2.62 -1.24 -6.86
N ARG A 75 3.19 -1.39 -5.69
CA ARG A 75 2.43 -1.35 -4.45
C ARG A 75 2.23 0.10 -4.01
N ALA A 76 0.99 0.58 -3.99
CA ALA A 76 0.64 1.90 -3.48
C ALA A 76 0.71 1.94 -1.95
N GLY A 77 1.91 1.94 -1.41
CA GLY A 77 2.21 1.98 0.02
C GLY A 77 3.65 1.61 0.34
N ALA A 78 4.04 1.68 1.61
CA ALA A 78 5.43 1.50 2.03
C ALA A 78 5.85 0.02 2.19
N GLY A 79 5.02 -0.84 2.79
CA GLY A 79 5.28 -2.26 2.87
C GLY A 79 5.18 -2.93 1.49
N TYR A 80 5.77 -4.09 1.30
CA TYR A 80 5.71 -4.86 0.04
C TYR A 80 5.66 -6.38 0.27
N ASP A 81 5.29 -6.78 1.47
CA ASP A 81 5.13 -8.18 1.90
C ASP A 81 4.01 -8.92 1.16
N ASN A 82 3.15 -8.19 0.47
CA ASN A 82 2.10 -8.70 -0.41
C ASN A 82 2.57 -8.99 -1.84
N LEU A 83 3.83 -8.69 -2.20
CA LEU A 83 4.41 -8.97 -3.51
C LEU A 83 5.37 -10.16 -3.44
N ASP A 84 5.22 -11.12 -4.34
CA ASP A 84 6.19 -12.21 -4.54
C ASP A 84 7.38 -11.69 -5.36
N LEU A 85 8.39 -11.19 -4.65
CA LEU A 85 9.58 -10.59 -5.27
C LEU A 85 10.42 -11.61 -6.03
N GLU A 86 10.43 -12.87 -5.60
CA GLU A 86 11.15 -13.93 -6.29
C GLU A 86 10.49 -14.25 -7.63
N ALA A 87 9.18 -14.38 -7.64
CA ALA A 87 8.42 -14.57 -8.87
C ALA A 87 8.55 -13.38 -9.83
N CYS A 88 8.48 -12.14 -9.30
CA CYS A 88 8.74 -10.93 -10.09
C CYS A 88 10.12 -10.98 -10.76
N SER A 89 11.16 -11.30 -9.99
CA SER A 89 12.54 -11.35 -10.48
C SER A 89 12.72 -12.42 -11.55
N LYS A 90 12.16 -13.62 -11.35
CA LYS A 90 12.20 -14.72 -12.34
C LYS A 90 11.51 -14.36 -13.66
N ALA A 91 10.40 -13.60 -13.57
CA ALA A 91 9.64 -13.16 -14.73
C ALA A 91 10.19 -11.88 -15.38
N GLY A 92 11.22 -11.25 -14.83
CA GLY A 92 11.74 -9.96 -15.30
C GLY A 92 10.78 -8.79 -15.06
N VAL A 93 9.91 -8.90 -14.06
CA VAL A 93 8.92 -7.88 -13.66
C VAL A 93 9.53 -7.00 -12.57
N VAL A 94 9.52 -5.70 -12.78
CA VAL A 94 9.98 -4.73 -11.77
C VAL A 94 8.93 -4.61 -10.66
N ALA A 95 9.34 -4.78 -9.40
CA ALA A 95 8.49 -4.53 -8.24
C ALA A 95 8.86 -3.19 -7.59
N MET A 96 7.87 -2.32 -7.37
CA MET A 96 8.02 -1.00 -6.77
C MET A 96 7.04 -0.79 -5.62
N ASN A 97 7.41 0.10 -4.72
CA ASN A 97 6.55 0.59 -3.63
C ASN A 97 6.66 2.11 -3.50
N THR A 98 5.90 2.72 -2.57
CA THR A 98 5.91 4.17 -2.31
C THR A 98 6.38 4.46 -0.88
N PRO A 99 7.69 4.39 -0.59
CA PRO A 99 8.23 4.58 0.75
C PRO A 99 7.97 6.00 1.27
N GLY A 100 7.63 6.11 2.56
CA GLY A 100 7.51 7.39 3.24
C GLY A 100 6.18 8.14 3.05
N GLN A 101 5.37 7.79 2.05
CA GLN A 101 4.16 8.56 1.69
C GLN A 101 3.07 8.55 2.79
N ASN A 102 3.02 7.51 3.61
CA ASN A 102 2.09 7.41 4.74
C ASN A 102 2.75 7.64 6.12
N SER A 103 4.01 8.05 6.16
CA SER A 103 4.79 8.07 7.40
C SER A 103 4.25 9.04 8.43
N ASN A 104 3.74 10.20 8.01
CA ASN A 104 3.13 11.16 8.92
C ASN A 104 1.87 10.60 9.57
N ALA A 105 0.97 10.02 8.78
CA ALA A 105 -0.26 9.42 9.29
C ALA A 105 0.03 8.27 10.30
N VAL A 106 1.08 7.48 10.04
CA VAL A 106 1.49 6.40 10.95
C VAL A 106 2.09 6.97 12.24
N ALA A 107 2.89 8.04 12.15
CA ALA A 107 3.46 8.71 13.32
C ALA A 107 2.36 9.33 14.21
N GLU A 108 1.42 10.04 13.61
CA GLU A 108 0.25 10.61 14.33
C GLU A 108 -0.56 9.51 15.03
N LEU A 109 -0.81 8.39 14.33
CA LEU A 109 -1.50 7.24 14.93
C LEU A 109 -0.72 6.66 16.12
N ALA A 110 0.62 6.54 16.01
CA ALA A 110 1.45 6.06 17.11
C ALA A 110 1.35 6.97 18.35
N ILE A 111 1.42 8.30 18.17
CA ILE A 111 1.22 9.27 19.26
C ILE A 111 -0.20 9.14 19.85
N ALA A 112 -1.21 9.08 19.00
CA ALA A 112 -2.61 8.92 19.44
C ALA A 112 -2.81 7.64 20.26
N MET A 113 -2.19 6.53 19.85
CA MET A 113 -2.26 5.26 20.58
C MET A 113 -1.54 5.34 21.94
N MET A 114 -0.41 6.03 22.05
CA MET A 114 0.28 6.26 23.31
C MET A 114 -0.60 7.06 24.29
N ILE A 115 -1.25 8.12 23.81
CA ILE A 115 -2.20 8.91 24.60
C ILE A 115 -3.40 8.03 25.02
N TYR A 116 -3.98 7.30 24.07
CA TYR A 116 -5.12 6.41 24.32
C TYR A 116 -4.80 5.40 25.41
N MET A 117 -3.65 4.75 25.35
CA MET A 117 -3.22 3.76 26.35
C MET A 117 -2.93 4.40 27.72
N SER A 118 -2.24 5.53 27.76
CA SER A 118 -1.93 6.24 29.00
C SER A 118 -3.18 6.74 29.72
N ARG A 119 -4.23 7.06 28.96
CA ARG A 119 -5.53 7.50 29.48
C ARG A 119 -6.51 6.35 29.73
N GLY A 120 -6.01 5.11 29.86
CA GLY A 120 -6.82 3.93 30.17
C GLY A 120 -7.91 3.67 29.11
N GLN A 121 -7.57 3.85 27.82
CA GLN A 121 -8.48 3.67 26.69
C GLN A 121 -9.72 4.60 26.74
N PHE A 122 -9.55 5.79 27.35
CA PHE A 122 -10.62 6.76 27.59
C PHE A 122 -11.80 6.23 28.41
N THR A 123 -11.56 5.24 29.26
CA THR A 123 -12.55 4.82 30.28
C THR A 123 -12.67 5.89 31.38
N PRO A 124 -13.74 5.90 32.19
CA PRO A 124 -13.86 6.84 33.32
C PRO A 124 -12.80 6.66 34.42
N ALA A 125 -11.98 5.61 34.33
CA ALA A 125 -10.90 5.38 35.30
C ALA A 125 -9.78 6.40 35.17
N THR A 126 -9.06 6.65 36.26
CA THR A 126 -7.89 7.54 36.29
C THR A 126 -6.78 6.96 35.43
N GLY A 127 -6.36 7.70 34.40
CA GLY A 127 -5.19 7.40 33.58
C GLY A 127 -3.93 8.12 34.06
N SER A 128 -2.87 8.08 33.26
CA SER A 128 -1.63 8.82 33.49
C SER A 128 -1.35 9.80 32.33
N GLU A 129 -0.53 10.79 32.60
CA GLU A 129 -0.03 11.70 31.56
C GLU A 129 1.21 11.11 30.89
N ILE A 130 1.47 11.50 29.64
CA ILE A 130 2.71 11.16 28.93
C ILE A 130 3.83 12.16 29.24
N GLN A 131 3.48 13.33 29.78
CA GLN A 131 4.44 14.35 30.17
C GLN A 131 5.49 13.80 31.14
N GLY A 132 6.76 14.11 30.88
CA GLY A 132 7.88 13.65 31.70
C GLY A 132 8.23 12.17 31.57
N LYS A 133 7.58 11.44 30.68
CA LYS A 133 7.91 10.05 30.38
C LYS A 133 8.97 9.96 29.29
N THR A 134 9.76 8.91 29.34
CA THR A 134 10.78 8.61 28.31
C THR A 134 10.19 7.69 27.24
N LEU A 135 10.33 8.07 25.98
CA LEU A 135 9.95 7.26 24.83
C LEU A 135 11.20 6.62 24.22
N GLY A 136 11.22 5.29 24.16
CA GLY A 136 12.21 4.54 23.40
C GLY A 136 11.75 4.30 21.97
N ILE A 137 12.55 4.69 20.98
CA ILE A 137 12.24 4.45 19.56
C ILE A 137 13.24 3.46 19.00
N GLN A 138 12.76 2.27 18.60
CA GLN A 138 13.55 1.29 17.88
C GLN A 138 13.34 1.48 16.38
N ALA A 139 14.42 1.65 15.62
CA ALA A 139 14.43 2.02 14.20
C ALA A 139 14.01 3.49 13.93
N PHE A 140 14.98 4.31 13.54
CA PHE A 140 14.81 5.75 13.32
C PHE A 140 14.72 6.11 11.83
N GLY A 141 13.83 5.37 11.10
CA GLY A 141 13.52 5.59 9.69
C GLY A 141 12.43 6.66 9.47
N ASN A 142 11.70 6.55 8.36
CA ASN A 142 10.69 7.56 7.96
C ASN A 142 9.63 7.83 9.04
N VAL A 143 9.12 6.78 9.70
CA VAL A 143 8.13 6.93 10.77
C VAL A 143 8.79 7.32 12.10
N GLY A 144 9.85 6.61 12.49
CA GLY A 144 10.50 6.85 13.79
C GLY A 144 10.99 8.27 13.97
N ARG A 145 11.49 8.91 12.92
CA ARG A 145 11.90 10.32 12.96
C ARG A 145 10.72 11.26 13.22
N LEU A 146 9.56 10.99 12.62
CA LEU A 146 8.36 11.80 12.81
C LEU A 146 7.70 11.59 14.18
N VAL A 147 7.87 10.39 14.76
CA VAL A 147 7.41 10.14 16.15
C VAL A 147 8.30 10.83 17.16
N GLY A 148 9.59 11.02 16.85
CA GLY A 148 10.57 11.62 17.76
C GLY A 148 10.75 13.14 17.62
N SER A 149 10.08 13.76 16.63
CA SER A 149 10.11 15.22 16.43
C SER A 149 9.01 15.91 17.21
#